data_38d4813cffd388241a584003f1ccab01
#
_entry.id   38d4813cffd388241a584003f1ccab01
#
_cell.length_a   1.000
_cell.length_b   1.000
_cell.length_c   1.000
_cell.angle_alpha   90.00
_cell.angle_beta   90.00
_cell.angle_gamma   90.00
#
_symmetry.space_group_name_H-M   'P 1'
#
loop_
_entity.id
_entity.type
_entity.pdbx_description
1 polymer ?
#
loop_
_entity_poly.entity_id
_entity_poly.type
_entity_poly.pdbx_seq_one_letter_code
_entity_poly.pdbx_strand_id
1 'polypeptide(L)'
;MLTYNREALVGRAIESVIYQTFMDFEFIIVNNGSSDRSGVIADYYAARDSRIRVIHRERGNIGSGRNAGLDAAKGEYIAFIDDDDWCEPDFLEFLYNLVVENKADVSICGATDKAFDEKLIMTAEKALIELMWRKRYNVQFPTKLLLRKLFDKTRFSDSAKYDDIELMPRILAGANRIAFHGLPKYTFYRHEENNSAWTTNHSLLTPETLDEYLQAYRERTIWLSELFPDSAAMWRYFEWSFMISMVEKVTRLQIKGCERQFETMTRELQENREKFLGGGFILDFEKDWMERYITY
;
A
#
# COMPACT_ATOMS: atom_id res chain seq x y z
N MET A 1 11.01 6.28 7.59
CA MET A 1 9.85 6.36 8.52
C MET A 1 9.30 7.77 8.51
N LEU A 2 7.99 7.93 8.42
CA LEU A 2 7.28 9.20 8.68
C LEU A 2 6.61 9.08 10.04
N THR A 3 6.70 10.11 10.89
CA THR A 3 6.01 10.11 12.20
C THR A 3 5.24 11.41 12.43
N TYR A 4 4.05 11.25 13.04
CA TYR A 4 3.22 12.36 13.48
C TYR A 4 2.35 11.97 14.67
N ASN A 5 2.63 12.55 15.85
CA ASN A 5 1.91 12.31 17.11
C ASN A 5 1.76 10.81 17.44
N ARG A 6 2.90 10.13 17.61
CA ARG A 6 3.02 8.69 17.90
C ARG A 6 3.98 8.42 19.06
N GLU A 7 4.03 9.29 20.07
CA GLU A 7 5.00 9.16 21.18
C GLU A 7 4.95 7.80 21.91
N ALA A 8 3.77 7.15 21.95
CA ALA A 8 3.61 5.84 22.58
C ALA A 8 4.13 4.67 21.73
N LEU A 9 4.29 4.85 20.40
CA LEU A 9 4.57 3.76 19.45
C LEU A 9 5.91 3.90 18.73
N VAL A 10 6.31 5.14 18.39
CA VAL A 10 7.47 5.44 17.56
C VAL A 10 8.78 4.85 18.10
N GLY A 11 8.94 4.78 19.43
CA GLY A 11 10.13 4.17 20.04
C GLY A 11 10.30 2.70 19.66
N ARG A 12 9.22 1.89 19.76
CA ARG A 12 9.23 0.49 19.37
C ARG A 12 9.54 0.31 17.89
N ALA A 13 8.93 1.14 17.03
CA ALA A 13 9.20 1.09 15.59
C ALA A 13 10.67 1.40 15.28
N ILE A 14 11.27 2.43 15.93
CA ILE A 14 12.68 2.76 15.77
C ILE A 14 13.56 1.59 16.24
N GLU A 15 13.29 1.01 17.41
CA GLU A 15 14.05 -0.12 17.95
C GLU A 15 14.05 -1.31 16.99
N SER A 16 12.92 -1.64 16.36
CA SER A 16 12.86 -2.73 15.39
C SER A 16 13.78 -2.54 14.19
N VAL A 17 14.13 -1.28 13.86
CA VAL A 17 15.06 -0.95 12.76
C VAL A 17 16.51 -0.94 13.23
N ILE A 18 16.82 -0.36 14.39
CA ILE A 18 18.22 -0.27 14.86
C ILE A 18 18.82 -1.63 15.21
N TYR A 19 17.97 -2.60 15.60
CA TYR A 19 18.40 -3.98 15.92
C TYR A 19 18.36 -4.93 14.72
N GLN A 20 18.30 -4.42 13.48
CA GLN A 20 18.42 -5.25 12.27
C GLN A 20 19.79 -5.94 12.17
N THR A 21 19.79 -7.19 11.67
CA THR A 21 21.02 -7.94 11.36
C THR A 21 21.81 -7.36 10.21
N PHE A 22 21.13 -6.75 9.24
CA PHE A 22 21.74 -5.99 8.16
C PHE A 22 22.23 -4.63 8.67
N MET A 23 23.53 -4.35 8.53
CA MET A 23 24.14 -3.16 9.16
C MET A 23 24.36 -1.98 8.22
N ASP A 24 24.40 -2.22 6.90
CA ASP A 24 24.70 -1.19 5.89
C ASP A 24 23.41 -0.48 5.43
N PHE A 25 22.86 0.36 6.31
CA PHE A 25 21.69 1.19 6.02
C PHE A 25 21.77 2.57 6.66
N GLU A 26 21.09 3.52 6.09
CA GLU A 26 20.72 4.79 6.73
C GLU A 26 19.24 4.75 7.13
N PHE A 27 18.91 5.30 8.28
CA PHE A 27 17.54 5.38 8.77
C PHE A 27 17.08 6.83 8.85
N ILE A 28 16.21 7.24 7.94
CA ILE A 28 15.69 8.59 7.86
C ILE A 28 14.32 8.63 8.54
N ILE A 29 14.20 9.41 9.62
CA ILE A 29 12.95 9.64 10.35
C ILE A 29 12.49 11.06 10.03
N VAL A 30 11.33 11.20 9.40
CA VAL A 30 10.73 12.50 9.11
C VAL A 30 9.66 12.78 10.16
N ASN A 31 9.93 13.71 11.07
CA ASN A 31 8.95 14.23 12.00
C ASN A 31 8.09 15.28 11.28
N ASN A 32 6.84 14.95 10.97
CA ASN A 32 5.92 15.75 10.19
C ASN A 32 5.16 16.79 11.02
N GLY A 33 5.86 17.50 11.90
CA GLY A 33 5.29 18.54 12.74
C GLY A 33 4.51 18.00 13.95
N SER A 34 5.03 16.95 14.61
CA SER A 34 4.43 16.43 15.86
C SER A 34 4.43 17.48 16.96
N SER A 35 3.32 17.55 17.68
CA SER A 35 3.16 18.37 18.87
C SER A 35 3.41 17.63 20.18
N ASP A 36 3.50 16.28 20.12
CA ASP A 36 3.84 15.40 21.23
C ASP A 36 5.36 15.14 21.29
N ARG A 37 5.78 14.15 22.06
CA ARG A 37 7.19 13.78 22.22
C ARG A 37 7.80 12.96 21.09
N SER A 38 7.07 12.66 20.00
CA SER A 38 7.57 11.83 18.90
C SER A 38 8.90 12.34 18.32
N GLY A 39 9.01 13.65 18.07
CA GLY A 39 10.25 14.26 17.58
C GLY A 39 11.40 14.14 18.57
N VAL A 40 11.14 14.37 19.86
CA VAL A 40 12.15 14.26 20.94
C VAL A 40 12.63 12.80 21.07
N ILE A 41 11.74 11.83 20.92
CA ILE A 41 12.10 10.39 20.94
C ILE A 41 13.00 10.07 19.73
N ALA A 42 12.65 10.53 18.54
CA ALA A 42 13.47 10.32 17.34
C ALA A 42 14.89 10.90 17.51
N ASP A 43 15.02 12.13 18.04
CA ASP A 43 16.29 12.79 18.33
C ASP A 43 17.12 12.02 19.40
N TYR A 44 16.45 11.47 20.40
CA TYR A 44 17.11 10.64 21.42
C TYR A 44 17.82 9.43 20.80
N TYR A 45 17.20 8.74 19.83
CA TYR A 45 17.81 7.61 19.14
C TYR A 45 18.89 8.08 18.14
N ALA A 46 18.66 9.17 17.41
CA ALA A 46 19.64 9.72 16.48
C ALA A 46 20.96 10.15 17.17
N ALA A 47 20.88 10.64 18.42
CA ALA A 47 22.06 10.96 19.20
C ALA A 47 22.88 9.74 19.64
N ARG A 48 22.35 8.51 19.48
CA ARG A 48 22.95 7.24 19.95
C ARG A 48 23.33 6.28 18.82
N ASP A 49 22.75 6.46 17.64
CA ASP A 49 23.02 5.64 16.47
C ASP A 49 23.28 6.54 15.25
N SER A 50 24.51 6.56 14.77
CA SER A 50 24.94 7.41 13.64
C SER A 50 24.28 7.07 12.31
N ARG A 51 23.60 5.92 12.21
CA ARG A 51 22.81 5.54 11.03
C ARG A 51 21.50 6.32 10.95
N ILE A 52 21.03 6.91 12.06
CA ILE A 52 19.75 7.63 12.15
C ILE A 52 19.96 9.10 11.83
N ARG A 53 19.11 9.63 10.97
CA ARG A 53 18.98 11.05 10.70
C ARG A 53 17.51 11.48 10.83
N VAL A 54 17.27 12.51 11.65
CA VAL A 54 15.93 13.08 11.84
C VAL A 54 15.78 14.34 10.97
N ILE A 55 14.64 14.47 10.32
CA ILE A 55 14.23 15.65 9.57
C ILE A 55 12.96 16.20 10.24
N HIS A 56 13.08 17.35 10.89
CA HIS A 56 11.92 18.06 11.42
C HIS A 56 11.35 18.98 10.36
N ARG A 57 10.05 18.96 10.19
CA ARG A 57 9.35 19.85 9.26
C ARG A 57 8.04 20.33 9.85
N GLU A 58 7.49 21.39 9.29
CA GLU A 58 6.12 21.77 9.56
C GLU A 58 5.16 20.68 9.10
N ARG A 59 3.98 20.65 9.71
CA ARG A 59 2.96 19.65 9.37
C ARG A 59 2.57 19.75 7.90
N GLY A 60 2.75 18.65 7.17
CA GLY A 60 2.27 18.42 5.82
C GLY A 60 1.38 17.18 5.73
N ASN A 61 0.96 16.83 4.53
CA ASN A 61 0.32 15.54 4.30
C ASN A 61 1.35 14.38 4.33
N ILE A 62 0.86 13.13 4.28
CA ILE A 62 1.69 11.94 4.33
C ILE A 62 2.65 11.90 3.13
N GLY A 63 2.15 12.21 1.92
CA GLY A 63 2.94 12.16 0.69
C GLY A 63 4.12 13.13 0.72
N SER A 64 3.89 14.39 1.09
CA SER A 64 4.96 15.37 1.21
C SER A 64 6.01 15.01 2.26
N GLY A 65 5.58 14.36 3.36
CA GLY A 65 6.50 13.85 4.38
C GLY A 65 7.35 12.70 3.87
N ARG A 66 6.76 11.74 3.17
CA ARG A 66 7.48 10.63 2.52
C ARG A 66 8.45 11.12 1.44
N ASN A 67 8.04 12.12 0.63
CA ASN A 67 8.92 12.74 -0.36
C ASN A 67 10.15 13.38 0.28
N ALA A 68 10.01 14.07 1.41
CA ALA A 68 11.15 14.64 2.12
C ALA A 68 12.15 13.56 2.57
N GLY A 69 11.66 12.39 2.98
CA GLY A 69 12.52 11.22 3.27
C GLY A 69 13.21 10.69 2.02
N LEU A 70 12.50 10.57 0.90
CA LEU A 70 13.06 10.13 -0.38
C LEU A 70 14.13 11.07 -0.92
N ASP A 71 13.93 12.39 -0.83
CA ASP A 71 14.89 13.41 -1.28
C ASP A 71 16.18 13.37 -0.46
N ALA A 72 16.09 12.96 0.79
CA ALA A 72 17.22 12.83 1.69
C ALA A 72 17.95 11.49 1.55
N ALA A 73 17.31 10.47 0.95
CA ALA A 73 17.85 9.11 0.86
C ALA A 73 19.00 9.01 -0.16
N LYS A 74 20.05 8.28 0.26
CA LYS A 74 21.26 8.02 -0.54
C LYS A 74 21.42 6.55 -0.91
N GLY A 75 20.78 5.65 -0.16
CA GLY A 75 20.84 4.21 -0.39
C GLY A 75 20.41 3.81 -1.80
N GLU A 76 20.90 2.70 -2.29
CA GLU A 76 20.52 2.13 -3.59
C GLU A 76 19.06 1.65 -3.57
N TYR A 77 18.61 1.15 -2.43
CA TYR A 77 17.25 0.67 -2.21
C TYR A 77 16.56 1.47 -1.12
N ILE A 78 15.23 1.50 -1.16
CA ILE A 78 14.35 2.16 -0.18
C ILE A 78 13.42 1.12 0.45
N ALA A 79 13.38 1.09 1.77
CA ALA A 79 12.36 0.42 2.56
C ALA A 79 11.55 1.45 3.36
N PHE A 80 10.25 1.21 3.52
CA PHE A 80 9.37 2.03 4.34
C PHE A 80 8.98 1.28 5.60
N ILE A 81 8.98 1.98 6.72
CA ILE A 81 8.51 1.50 8.02
C ILE A 81 7.52 2.54 8.54
N ASP A 82 6.33 2.11 8.93
CA ASP A 82 5.36 2.98 9.59
C ASP A 82 5.69 3.12 11.08
N ASP A 83 5.33 4.24 11.70
CA ASP A 83 5.75 4.64 13.06
C ASP A 83 4.99 3.94 14.18
N ASP A 84 3.99 3.14 13.83
CA ASP A 84 3.19 2.31 14.73
C ASP A 84 3.43 0.79 14.57
N ASP A 85 4.21 0.38 13.55
CA ASP A 85 4.52 -1.00 13.21
C ASP A 85 5.87 -1.48 13.78
N TRP A 86 6.27 -2.70 13.45
CA TRP A 86 7.63 -3.23 13.67
C TRP A 86 7.99 -4.30 12.65
N CYS A 87 9.29 -4.53 12.51
CA CYS A 87 9.83 -5.57 11.63
C CYS A 87 10.66 -6.60 12.40
N GLU A 88 10.74 -7.82 11.85
CA GLU A 88 11.60 -8.88 12.38
C GLU A 88 13.08 -8.48 12.29
N PRO A 89 13.95 -9.02 13.18
CA PRO A 89 15.38 -8.64 13.21
C PRO A 89 16.14 -8.84 11.90
N ASP A 90 15.70 -9.76 11.06
CA ASP A 90 16.32 -10.07 9.76
C ASP A 90 15.54 -9.48 8.55
N PHE A 91 14.62 -8.56 8.76
CA PHE A 91 13.75 -8.01 7.71
C PHE A 91 14.55 -7.36 6.56
N LEU A 92 15.50 -6.49 6.87
CA LEU A 92 16.31 -5.83 5.86
C LEU A 92 17.24 -6.81 5.14
N GLU A 93 17.91 -7.70 5.88
CA GLU A 93 18.79 -8.73 5.32
C GLU A 93 18.01 -9.68 4.40
N PHE A 94 16.83 -10.11 4.84
CA PHE A 94 15.95 -10.97 4.06
C PHE A 94 15.57 -10.33 2.72
N LEU A 95 15.09 -9.09 2.74
CA LEU A 95 14.69 -8.37 1.54
C LEU A 95 15.88 -8.07 0.63
N TYR A 96 17.03 -7.70 1.21
CA TYR A 96 18.25 -7.44 0.45
C TYR A 96 18.77 -8.70 -0.24
N ASN A 97 18.87 -9.81 0.47
CA ASN A 97 19.26 -11.09 -0.12
C ASN A 97 18.33 -11.50 -1.26
N LEU A 98 17.03 -11.27 -1.10
CA LEU A 98 16.04 -11.59 -2.12
C LEU A 98 16.23 -10.77 -3.41
N VAL A 99 16.60 -9.48 -3.34
CA VAL A 99 16.92 -8.68 -4.54
C VAL A 99 18.25 -9.10 -5.17
N VAL A 100 19.29 -9.35 -4.37
CA VAL A 100 20.63 -9.73 -4.87
C VAL A 100 20.61 -11.09 -5.55
N GLU A 101 20.07 -12.11 -4.88
CA GLU A 101 20.00 -13.48 -5.40
C GLU A 101 19.20 -13.58 -6.71
N ASN A 102 18.16 -12.76 -6.85
CA ASN A 102 17.27 -12.80 -8.01
C ASN A 102 17.55 -11.70 -9.03
N LYS A 103 18.53 -10.81 -8.80
CA LYS A 103 18.79 -9.61 -9.62
C LYS A 103 17.50 -8.82 -9.85
N ALA A 104 16.74 -8.58 -8.78
CA ALA A 104 15.45 -7.95 -8.82
C ALA A 104 15.55 -6.44 -8.51
N ASP A 105 14.64 -5.64 -9.08
CA ASP A 105 14.51 -4.23 -8.74
C ASP A 105 13.65 -4.01 -7.47
N VAL A 106 12.83 -5.01 -7.15
CA VAL A 106 11.91 -4.99 -6.01
C VAL A 106 11.91 -6.35 -5.34
N SER A 107 12.00 -6.39 -4.01
CA SER A 107 11.67 -7.58 -3.21
C SER A 107 10.49 -7.31 -2.29
N ILE A 108 9.71 -8.38 -2.00
CA ILE A 108 8.50 -8.33 -1.19
C ILE A 108 8.50 -9.50 -0.22
N CYS A 109 8.31 -9.24 1.07
CA CYS A 109 8.10 -10.26 2.10
C CYS A 109 6.62 -10.37 2.50
N GLY A 110 6.29 -11.39 3.29
CA GLY A 110 5.01 -11.51 3.97
C GLY A 110 4.90 -10.59 5.18
N ALA A 111 3.67 -10.37 5.63
CA ALA A 111 3.35 -9.79 6.91
C ALA A 111 2.78 -10.87 7.85
N THR A 112 2.73 -10.61 9.15
CA THR A 112 2.26 -11.57 10.15
C THR A 112 0.83 -12.04 9.96
N ASP A 113 -0.01 -11.21 9.34
CA ASP A 113 -1.40 -11.53 9.01
C ASP A 113 -1.55 -12.34 7.70
N LYS A 114 -0.49 -12.45 6.88
CA LYS A 114 -0.47 -13.13 5.58
C LYS A 114 0.87 -13.80 5.33
N ALA A 115 1.11 -14.90 6.00
CA ALA A 115 2.33 -15.69 5.83
C ALA A 115 2.11 -16.83 4.82
N PHE A 116 3.02 -16.92 3.84
CA PHE A 116 3.08 -18.01 2.87
C PHE A 116 4.53 -18.42 2.66
N ASP A 117 4.85 -19.70 2.75
CA ASP A 117 6.16 -20.20 2.31
C ASP A 117 6.14 -20.45 0.80
N GLU A 118 6.01 -19.37 0.04
CA GLU A 118 5.96 -19.38 -1.42
C GLU A 118 6.92 -18.34 -1.98
N LYS A 119 7.68 -18.72 -3.00
CA LYS A 119 8.62 -17.86 -3.72
C LYS A 119 8.13 -17.63 -5.14
N LEU A 120 8.14 -16.37 -5.59
CA LEU A 120 7.79 -16.01 -6.96
C LEU A 120 8.80 -15.01 -7.51
N ILE A 121 9.19 -15.23 -8.77
CA ILE A 121 9.90 -14.22 -9.58
C ILE A 121 8.94 -13.78 -10.67
N MET A 122 8.73 -12.47 -10.77
CA MET A 122 7.65 -11.90 -11.56
C MET A 122 8.15 -10.80 -12.47
N THR A 123 7.51 -10.67 -13.63
CA THR A 123 7.51 -9.44 -14.43
C THR A 123 6.65 -8.36 -13.77
N ALA A 124 6.76 -7.11 -14.22
CA ALA A 124 5.92 -6.02 -13.74
C ALA A 124 4.42 -6.35 -13.84
N GLU A 125 3.98 -6.81 -15.01
CA GLU A 125 2.57 -7.14 -15.25
C GLU A 125 2.07 -8.25 -14.31
N LYS A 126 2.83 -9.33 -14.14
CA LYS A 126 2.50 -10.40 -13.20
C LYS A 126 2.39 -9.89 -11.76
N ALA A 127 3.34 -9.07 -11.34
CA ALA A 127 3.34 -8.47 -10.01
C ALA A 127 2.14 -7.54 -9.79
N LEU A 128 1.74 -6.79 -10.81
CA LEU A 128 0.54 -5.95 -10.77
C LEU A 128 -0.74 -6.78 -10.64
N ILE A 129 -0.86 -7.88 -11.37
CA ILE A 129 -1.98 -8.81 -11.24
C ILE A 129 -2.06 -9.38 -9.82
N GLU A 130 -0.93 -9.83 -9.26
CA GLU A 130 -0.87 -10.32 -7.87
C GLU A 130 -1.23 -9.23 -6.85
N LEU A 131 -0.77 -7.99 -7.09
CA LEU A 131 -1.13 -6.83 -6.28
C LEU A 131 -2.65 -6.60 -6.25
N MET A 132 -3.31 -6.68 -7.41
CA MET A 132 -4.76 -6.48 -7.52
C MET A 132 -5.57 -7.60 -6.85
N TRP A 133 -5.11 -8.83 -6.92
CA TRP A 133 -5.71 -9.96 -6.19
C TRP A 133 -5.61 -9.81 -4.67
N ARG A 134 -4.64 -9.06 -4.16
CA ARG A 134 -4.43 -8.79 -2.72
C ARG A 134 -4.34 -10.05 -1.85
N LYS A 135 -4.01 -11.20 -2.46
CA LYS A 135 -3.89 -12.48 -1.74
C LYS A 135 -2.55 -12.61 -1.04
N ARG A 136 -1.45 -12.24 -1.72
CA ARG A 136 -0.07 -12.39 -1.24
C ARG A 136 0.46 -11.12 -0.60
N TYR A 137 0.22 -9.98 -1.22
CA TYR A 137 0.63 -8.66 -0.76
C TYR A 137 -0.38 -7.59 -1.22
N ASN A 138 -0.18 -6.37 -0.79
CA ASN A 138 -1.07 -5.25 -1.05
C ASN A 138 -0.30 -3.99 -1.49
N VAL A 139 -1.00 -2.88 -1.70
CA VAL A 139 -0.42 -1.59 -2.16
C VAL A 139 0.43 -0.89 -1.10
N GLN A 140 0.36 -1.26 0.17
CA GLN A 140 1.11 -0.62 1.25
C GLN A 140 2.62 -0.70 1.00
N PHE A 141 3.35 0.36 1.32
CA PHE A 141 4.80 0.45 1.12
C PHE A 141 5.63 -0.46 2.05
N PRO A 142 5.29 -0.62 3.33
CA PRO A 142 5.94 -1.60 4.18
C PRO A 142 5.89 -3.02 3.58
N THR A 143 6.79 -3.90 3.99
CA THR A 143 7.04 -5.25 3.42
C THR A 143 7.84 -5.27 2.12
N LYS A 144 8.29 -4.13 1.62
CA LYS A 144 8.99 -4.05 0.32
C LYS A 144 10.33 -3.34 0.43
N LEU A 145 11.29 -3.82 -0.37
CA LEU A 145 12.54 -3.13 -0.68
C LEU A 145 12.51 -2.76 -2.16
N LEU A 146 12.68 -1.48 -2.46
CA LEU A 146 12.42 -0.88 -3.76
C LEU A 146 13.68 -0.21 -4.26
N LEU A 147 14.12 -0.48 -5.48
CA LEU A 147 15.25 0.19 -6.08
C LEU A 147 14.99 1.71 -6.17
N ARG A 148 15.85 2.54 -5.56
CA ARG A 148 15.64 4.00 -5.40
C ARG A 148 15.34 4.71 -6.72
N LYS A 149 15.98 4.31 -7.84
CA LYS A 149 15.72 4.92 -9.16
C LYS A 149 14.27 4.82 -9.63
N LEU A 150 13.46 3.90 -9.08
CA LEU A 150 12.03 3.80 -9.41
C LEU A 150 11.23 5.04 -8.95
N PHE A 151 11.80 5.80 -8.02
CA PHE A 151 11.22 7.05 -7.52
C PHE A 151 11.69 8.30 -8.29
N ASP A 152 12.59 8.21 -9.26
CA ASP A 152 13.12 9.38 -9.98
C ASP A 152 12.04 10.14 -10.76
N LYS A 153 11.04 9.41 -11.30
CA LYS A 153 9.92 9.98 -12.05
C LYS A 153 8.56 9.79 -11.36
N THR A 154 8.57 9.22 -10.18
CA THR A 154 7.34 8.81 -9.49
C THR A 154 7.43 9.22 -8.04
N ARG A 155 6.55 10.12 -7.60
CA ARG A 155 6.55 10.69 -6.26
C ARG A 155 5.19 10.54 -5.61
N PHE A 156 5.14 10.58 -4.28
CA PHE A 156 3.90 10.66 -3.55
C PHE A 156 3.18 11.97 -3.88
N SER A 157 1.86 11.92 -3.96
CA SER A 157 1.04 13.09 -4.23
C SER A 157 1.02 14.03 -3.01
N ASP A 158 1.09 15.33 -3.26
CA ASP A 158 0.92 16.36 -2.22
C ASP A 158 -0.56 16.63 -1.89
N SER A 159 -1.50 16.00 -2.59
CA SER A 159 -2.94 16.21 -2.42
C SER A 159 -3.75 14.94 -2.16
N ALA A 160 -3.25 13.76 -2.58
CA ALA A 160 -3.96 12.51 -2.40
C ALA A 160 -3.89 12.01 -0.95
N LYS A 161 -5.01 11.48 -0.46
CA LYS A 161 -5.10 10.87 0.87
C LYS A 161 -4.69 9.39 0.86
N TYR A 162 -4.89 8.72 -0.27
CA TYR A 162 -4.60 7.29 -0.48
C TYR A 162 -3.67 7.09 -1.68
N ASP A 163 -2.54 7.77 -1.62
CA ASP A 163 -1.52 7.81 -2.68
C ASP A 163 -0.85 6.46 -2.96
N ASP A 164 -0.87 5.52 -2.02
CA ASP A 164 -0.34 4.17 -2.19
C ASP A 164 -1.10 3.35 -3.25
N ILE A 165 -2.42 3.58 -3.41
CA ILE A 165 -3.25 2.91 -4.43
C ILE A 165 -2.80 3.28 -5.85
N GLU A 166 -2.36 4.51 -6.04
CA GLU A 166 -1.87 5.01 -7.33
C GLU A 166 -0.37 4.73 -7.51
N LEU A 167 0.43 5.02 -6.48
CA LEU A 167 1.88 5.06 -6.58
C LEU A 167 2.50 3.65 -6.65
N MET A 168 2.06 2.71 -5.82
CA MET A 168 2.64 1.36 -5.81
C MET A 168 2.51 0.65 -7.16
N PRO A 169 1.36 0.70 -7.88
CA PRO A 169 1.29 0.18 -9.25
C PRO A 169 2.31 0.83 -10.21
N ARG A 170 2.54 2.15 -10.10
CA ARG A 170 3.51 2.86 -10.96
C ARG A 170 4.95 2.43 -10.66
N ILE A 171 5.28 2.22 -9.38
CA ILE A 171 6.59 1.69 -8.96
C ILE A 171 6.80 0.28 -9.54
N LEU A 172 5.83 -0.63 -9.36
CA LEU A 172 5.95 -2.00 -9.87
C LEU A 172 6.01 -2.05 -11.40
N ALA A 173 5.26 -1.19 -12.09
CA ALA A 173 5.29 -1.09 -13.55
C ALA A 173 6.66 -0.63 -14.09
N GLY A 174 7.39 0.17 -13.32
CA GLY A 174 8.75 0.61 -13.66
C GLY A 174 9.84 -0.41 -13.39
N ALA A 175 9.54 -1.50 -12.70
CA ALA A 175 10.51 -2.53 -12.35
C ALA A 175 10.63 -3.59 -13.45
N ASN A 176 11.87 -4.07 -13.70
CA ASN A 176 12.07 -5.17 -14.66
C ASN A 176 11.80 -6.54 -14.04
N ARG A 177 12.13 -6.70 -12.76
CA ARG A 177 11.99 -7.97 -12.05
C ARG A 177 11.61 -7.75 -10.60
N ILE A 178 10.62 -8.48 -10.14
CA ILE A 178 10.10 -8.45 -8.78
C ILE A 178 10.26 -9.84 -8.16
N ALA A 179 10.86 -9.91 -6.98
CA ALA A 179 11.01 -11.14 -6.21
C ALA A 179 10.09 -11.09 -4.99
N PHE A 180 9.28 -12.13 -4.79
CA PHE A 180 8.42 -12.31 -3.64
C PHE A 180 8.82 -13.57 -2.87
N HIS A 181 8.87 -13.48 -1.56
CA HIS A 181 8.91 -14.64 -0.67
C HIS A 181 8.05 -14.34 0.56
N GLY A 182 6.96 -15.09 0.70
CA GLY A 182 5.86 -14.80 1.64
C GLY A 182 6.15 -15.02 3.12
N LEU A 183 7.41 -15.25 3.54
CA LEU A 183 7.75 -15.36 4.95
C LEU A 183 7.43 -14.05 5.69
N PRO A 184 6.82 -14.12 6.88
CA PRO A 184 6.42 -12.95 7.63
C PRO A 184 7.65 -12.26 8.23
N LYS A 185 7.93 -11.04 7.78
CA LYS A 185 9.06 -10.21 8.25
C LYS A 185 8.62 -8.85 8.74
N TYR A 186 7.33 -8.56 8.67
CA TYR A 186 6.76 -7.28 9.05
C TYR A 186 5.43 -7.47 9.78
N THR A 187 5.16 -6.67 10.81
CA THR A 187 3.90 -6.69 11.56
C THR A 187 3.20 -5.36 11.45
N PHE A 188 2.00 -5.38 10.87
CA PHE A 188 1.06 -4.26 10.88
C PHE A 188 0.32 -4.24 12.22
N TYR A 189 0.59 -3.23 13.04
CA TYR A 189 -0.09 -3.06 14.33
C TYR A 189 -1.45 -2.39 14.12
N ARG A 190 -2.51 -3.08 14.50
CA ARG A 190 -3.88 -2.58 14.36
C ARG A 190 -4.35 -1.93 15.65
N HIS A 191 -4.67 -0.64 15.57
CA HIS A 191 -5.25 0.15 16.65
C HIS A 191 -6.28 1.15 16.12
N GLU A 192 -7.08 1.75 16.99
CA GLU A 192 -8.21 2.60 16.61
C GLU A 192 -7.80 3.87 15.84
N GLU A 193 -6.59 4.37 16.08
CA GLU A 193 -6.05 5.57 15.45
C GLU A 193 -5.36 5.32 14.11
N ASN A 194 -5.41 4.11 13.55
CA ASN A 194 -4.86 3.85 12.21
C ASN A 194 -5.59 4.67 11.15
N ASN A 195 -4.87 5.35 10.26
CA ASN A 195 -5.44 6.12 9.15
C ASN A 195 -6.31 5.26 8.21
N SER A 196 -6.04 3.97 8.16
CA SER A 196 -6.79 2.99 7.37
C SER A 196 -7.87 2.23 8.16
N ALA A 197 -8.29 2.73 9.33
CA ALA A 197 -9.26 2.06 10.21
C ALA A 197 -10.56 1.66 9.47
N TRP A 198 -11.03 2.46 8.51
CA TRP A 198 -12.22 2.15 7.71
C TRP A 198 -12.07 0.88 6.86
N THR A 199 -10.85 0.45 6.51
CA THR A 199 -10.62 -0.78 5.74
C THR A 199 -10.91 -2.04 6.54
N THR A 200 -10.91 -1.94 7.87
CA THR A 200 -11.27 -3.00 8.82
C THR A 200 -12.63 -2.76 9.45
N ASN A 201 -12.97 -1.50 9.72
CA ASN A 201 -14.29 -1.07 10.19
C ASN A 201 -15.01 -0.26 9.11
N HIS A 202 -15.71 -0.95 8.21
CA HIS A 202 -16.38 -0.33 7.07
C HIS A 202 -17.52 0.63 7.46
N SER A 203 -17.98 0.64 8.72
CA SER A 203 -18.96 1.64 9.18
C SER A 203 -18.39 3.07 9.20
N LEU A 204 -17.06 3.21 9.12
CA LEU A 204 -16.35 4.50 9.00
C LEU A 204 -16.23 4.99 7.55
N LEU A 205 -16.77 4.27 6.57
CA LEU A 205 -16.75 4.69 5.17
C LEU A 205 -17.59 5.96 4.98
N THR A 206 -17.00 6.98 4.36
CA THR A 206 -17.68 8.23 4.02
C THR A 206 -17.84 8.38 2.50
N PRO A 207 -18.78 9.22 2.03
CA PRO A 207 -18.93 9.52 0.61
C PRO A 207 -17.64 10.00 -0.05
N GLU A 208 -16.91 10.89 0.63
CA GLU A 208 -15.65 11.47 0.14
C GLU A 208 -14.57 10.38 -0.01
N THR A 209 -14.45 9.50 0.99
CA THR A 209 -13.53 8.36 0.92
C THR A 209 -13.88 7.44 -0.23
N LEU A 210 -15.17 7.16 -0.45
CA LEU A 210 -15.61 6.29 -1.54
C LEU A 210 -15.37 6.94 -2.91
N ASP A 211 -15.60 8.25 -3.06
CA ASP A 211 -15.28 8.99 -4.30
C ASP A 211 -13.78 8.93 -4.62
N GLU A 212 -12.90 9.19 -3.64
CA GLU A 212 -11.45 9.11 -3.81
C GLU A 212 -11.01 7.72 -4.28
N TYR A 213 -11.57 6.65 -3.68
CA TYR A 213 -11.25 5.29 -4.08
C TYR A 213 -11.78 4.94 -5.47
N LEU A 214 -13.01 5.30 -5.80
CA LEU A 214 -13.59 5.07 -7.14
C LEU A 214 -12.77 5.77 -8.22
N GLN A 215 -12.36 7.00 -7.96
CA GLN A 215 -11.50 7.75 -8.88
C GLN A 215 -10.13 7.09 -9.03
N ALA A 216 -9.46 6.75 -7.92
CA ALA A 216 -8.14 6.12 -7.95
C ALA A 216 -8.15 4.76 -8.66
N TYR A 217 -9.21 3.95 -8.47
CA TYR A 217 -9.36 2.67 -9.18
C TYR A 217 -9.60 2.88 -10.67
N ARG A 218 -10.44 3.85 -11.05
CA ARG A 218 -10.71 4.16 -12.46
C ARG A 218 -9.46 4.66 -13.20
N GLU A 219 -8.75 5.62 -12.64
CA GLU A 219 -7.52 6.17 -13.22
C GLU A 219 -6.44 5.10 -13.37
N ARG A 220 -6.27 4.26 -12.37
CA ARG A 220 -5.38 3.11 -12.41
C ARG A 220 -5.77 2.12 -13.51
N THR A 221 -7.06 1.79 -13.64
CA THR A 221 -7.56 0.86 -14.67
C THR A 221 -7.29 1.39 -16.06
N ILE A 222 -7.55 2.68 -16.33
CA ILE A 222 -7.27 3.32 -17.62
C ILE A 222 -5.78 3.22 -17.92
N TRP A 223 -4.95 3.69 -17.00
CA TRP A 223 -3.50 3.71 -17.18
C TRP A 223 -2.90 2.31 -17.37
N LEU A 224 -3.32 1.31 -16.59
CA LEU A 224 -2.86 -0.08 -16.75
C LEU A 224 -3.33 -0.70 -18.06
N SER A 225 -4.53 -0.35 -18.53
CA SER A 225 -5.04 -0.85 -19.82
C SER A 225 -4.27 -0.28 -21.02
N GLU A 226 -3.76 0.94 -20.91
CA GLU A 226 -2.87 1.53 -21.91
C GLU A 226 -1.48 0.89 -21.88
N LEU A 227 -0.95 0.62 -20.68
CA LEU A 227 0.39 0.07 -20.50
C LEU A 227 0.46 -1.43 -20.81
N PHE A 228 -0.59 -2.20 -20.46
CA PHE A 228 -0.71 -3.65 -20.65
C PHE A 228 -2.06 -3.98 -21.31
N PRO A 229 -2.21 -3.71 -22.63
CA PRO A 229 -3.49 -3.84 -23.31
C PRO A 229 -4.02 -5.28 -23.35
N ASP A 230 -3.15 -6.29 -23.38
CA ASP A 230 -3.55 -7.69 -23.39
C ASP A 230 -4.26 -8.11 -22.08
N SER A 231 -4.00 -7.40 -20.99
CA SER A 231 -4.63 -7.59 -19.69
C SER A 231 -5.77 -6.60 -19.38
N ALA A 232 -6.21 -5.79 -20.37
CA ALA A 232 -7.21 -4.73 -20.16
C ALA A 232 -8.53 -5.25 -19.57
N ALA A 233 -9.00 -6.43 -19.98
CA ALA A 233 -10.19 -7.06 -19.42
C ALA A 233 -10.02 -7.40 -17.92
N MET A 234 -8.83 -7.82 -17.51
CA MET A 234 -8.51 -8.11 -16.12
C MET A 234 -8.44 -6.83 -15.27
N TRP A 235 -7.82 -5.76 -15.78
CA TRP A 235 -7.79 -4.48 -15.06
C TRP A 235 -9.21 -3.94 -14.83
N ARG A 236 -10.08 -4.05 -15.83
CA ARG A 236 -11.48 -3.66 -15.73
C ARG A 236 -12.24 -4.55 -14.72
N TYR A 237 -11.97 -5.85 -14.73
CA TYR A 237 -12.54 -6.76 -13.74
C TYR A 237 -12.23 -6.31 -12.30
N PHE A 238 -10.99 -5.95 -11.99
CA PHE A 238 -10.62 -5.50 -10.63
C PHE A 238 -11.32 -4.21 -10.20
N GLU A 239 -11.63 -3.30 -11.15
CA GLU A 239 -12.42 -2.11 -10.86
C GLU A 239 -13.86 -2.47 -10.51
N TRP A 240 -14.50 -3.33 -11.30
CA TRP A 240 -15.85 -3.80 -11.04
C TRP A 240 -15.95 -4.67 -9.77
N SER A 241 -14.97 -5.51 -9.51
CA SER A 241 -14.85 -6.29 -8.26
C SER A 241 -14.81 -5.39 -7.03
N PHE A 242 -14.08 -4.26 -7.10
CA PHE A 242 -14.14 -3.25 -6.07
C PHE A 242 -15.53 -2.65 -5.93
N MET A 243 -16.15 -2.24 -7.03
CA MET A 243 -17.50 -1.63 -7.03
C MET A 243 -18.53 -2.56 -6.40
N ILE A 244 -18.62 -3.82 -6.82
CA ILE A 244 -19.61 -4.77 -6.26
C ILE A 244 -19.36 -5.04 -4.77
N SER A 245 -18.11 -5.07 -4.35
CA SER A 245 -17.73 -5.19 -2.94
C SER A 245 -18.18 -3.97 -2.13
N MET A 246 -18.14 -2.76 -2.69
CA MET A 246 -18.63 -1.55 -2.01
C MET A 246 -20.16 -1.49 -2.01
N VAL A 247 -20.83 -1.89 -3.08
CA VAL A 247 -22.30 -2.03 -3.14
C VAL A 247 -22.80 -2.97 -2.03
N GLU A 248 -22.16 -4.14 -1.87
CA GLU A 248 -22.47 -5.08 -0.79
C GLU A 248 -22.32 -4.42 0.58
N LYS A 249 -21.19 -3.74 0.85
CA LYS A 249 -20.92 -3.11 2.14
C LYS A 249 -21.89 -1.98 2.46
N VAL A 250 -22.11 -1.07 1.50
CA VAL A 250 -23.05 0.05 1.67
C VAL A 250 -24.44 -0.47 2.02
N THR A 251 -24.90 -1.52 1.32
CA THR A 251 -26.22 -2.12 1.55
C THR A 251 -26.30 -2.87 2.88
N ARG A 252 -25.37 -3.80 3.12
CA ARG A 252 -25.40 -4.65 4.33
C ARG A 252 -25.21 -3.87 5.61
N LEU A 253 -24.36 -2.83 5.61
CA LEU A 253 -24.08 -2.00 6.77
C LEU A 253 -24.99 -0.77 6.86
N GLN A 254 -25.88 -0.56 5.88
CA GLN A 254 -26.79 0.58 5.80
C GLN A 254 -26.05 1.94 5.93
N ILE A 255 -24.93 2.07 5.21
CA ILE A 255 -24.09 3.28 5.25
C ILE A 255 -24.85 4.43 4.60
N LYS A 256 -25.09 5.48 5.38
CA LYS A 256 -25.84 6.66 4.95
C LYS A 256 -24.95 7.68 4.24
N GLY A 257 -25.54 8.46 3.34
CA GLY A 257 -24.85 9.55 2.62
C GLY A 257 -24.11 9.11 1.36
N CYS A 258 -24.01 7.80 1.10
CA CYS A 258 -23.34 7.23 -0.09
C CYS A 258 -24.31 6.93 -1.25
N GLU A 259 -25.52 7.51 -1.27
CA GLU A 259 -26.55 7.19 -2.25
C GLU A 259 -26.09 7.47 -3.69
N ARG A 260 -25.43 8.61 -3.93
CA ARG A 260 -24.90 8.98 -5.25
C ARG A 260 -23.83 8.01 -5.73
N GLN A 261 -22.92 7.61 -4.86
CA GLN A 261 -21.85 6.65 -5.16
C GLN A 261 -22.44 5.27 -5.43
N PHE A 262 -23.44 4.87 -4.63
CA PHE A 262 -24.15 3.63 -4.80
C PHE A 262 -24.85 3.56 -6.18
N GLU A 263 -25.59 4.60 -6.57
CA GLU A 263 -26.22 4.69 -7.89
C GLU A 263 -25.20 4.66 -9.03
N THR A 264 -24.06 5.33 -8.86
CA THR A 264 -22.99 5.33 -9.86
C THR A 264 -22.40 3.92 -10.05
N MET A 265 -22.08 3.23 -8.96
CA MET A 265 -21.53 1.88 -9.00
C MET A 265 -22.53 0.86 -9.57
N THR A 266 -23.80 0.91 -9.12
CA THR A 266 -24.83 -0.03 -9.58
C THR A 266 -25.12 0.15 -11.07
N ARG A 267 -25.20 1.38 -11.55
CA ARG A 267 -25.37 1.67 -12.99
C ARG A 267 -24.20 1.15 -13.82
N GLU A 268 -22.96 1.44 -13.43
CA GLU A 268 -21.75 0.95 -14.13
C GLU A 268 -21.72 -0.58 -14.19
N LEU A 269 -22.04 -1.25 -13.08
CA LEU A 269 -22.10 -2.71 -13.00
C LEU A 269 -23.24 -3.29 -13.84
N GLN A 270 -24.39 -2.62 -13.91
CA GLN A 270 -25.53 -3.04 -14.72
C GLN A 270 -25.22 -2.92 -16.21
N GLU A 271 -24.67 -1.80 -16.65
CA GLU A 271 -24.28 -1.56 -18.06
C GLU A 271 -23.19 -2.53 -18.54
N ASN A 272 -22.35 -3.03 -17.65
CA ASN A 272 -21.26 -3.94 -17.97
C ASN A 272 -21.47 -5.39 -17.46
N ARG A 273 -22.70 -5.74 -17.06
CA ARG A 273 -23.04 -7.03 -16.42
C ARG A 273 -22.53 -8.23 -17.20
N GLU A 274 -22.79 -8.31 -18.50
CA GLU A 274 -22.37 -9.43 -19.34
C GLU A 274 -20.85 -9.58 -19.39
N LYS A 275 -20.13 -8.46 -19.50
CA LYS A 275 -18.64 -8.46 -19.54
C LYS A 275 -18.06 -8.89 -18.20
N PHE A 276 -18.65 -8.42 -17.08
CA PHE A 276 -18.17 -8.75 -15.75
C PHE A 276 -18.41 -10.25 -15.45
N LEU A 277 -19.63 -10.75 -15.69
CA LEU A 277 -19.98 -12.16 -15.44
C LEU A 277 -19.27 -13.13 -16.40
N GLY A 278 -19.07 -12.72 -17.66
CA GLY A 278 -18.45 -13.54 -18.71
C GLY A 278 -16.93 -13.48 -18.79
N GLY A 279 -16.28 -12.62 -18.01
CA GLY A 279 -14.83 -12.32 -18.13
C GLY A 279 -13.89 -13.45 -17.67
N GLY A 280 -14.38 -14.55 -17.10
CA GLY A 280 -13.56 -15.68 -16.64
C GLY A 280 -12.76 -15.42 -15.35
N PHE A 281 -12.83 -14.23 -14.77
CA PHE A 281 -12.11 -13.84 -13.55
C PHE A 281 -13.01 -13.76 -12.31
N ILE A 282 -14.33 -13.64 -12.52
CA ILE A 282 -15.31 -13.41 -11.46
C ILE A 282 -15.34 -14.56 -10.46
N LEU A 283 -15.39 -14.21 -9.17
CA LEU A 283 -15.51 -15.15 -8.07
C LEU A 283 -16.98 -15.49 -7.79
N ASP A 284 -17.25 -16.68 -7.23
CA ASP A 284 -18.62 -17.14 -7.03
C ASP A 284 -19.42 -16.20 -6.11
N PHE A 285 -18.82 -15.69 -5.04
CA PHE A 285 -19.49 -14.73 -4.17
C PHE A 285 -19.82 -13.38 -4.86
N GLU A 286 -19.02 -12.97 -5.87
CA GLU A 286 -19.31 -11.76 -6.65
C GLU A 286 -20.48 -11.98 -7.59
N LYS A 287 -20.65 -13.20 -8.15
CA LYS A 287 -21.86 -13.57 -8.91
C LYS A 287 -23.09 -13.46 -8.05
N ASP A 288 -23.03 -14.04 -6.82
CA ASP A 288 -24.13 -13.97 -5.86
C ASP A 288 -24.48 -12.51 -5.49
N TRP A 289 -23.47 -11.66 -5.34
CA TRP A 289 -23.69 -10.23 -5.08
C TRP A 289 -24.29 -9.50 -6.28
N MET A 290 -23.82 -9.80 -7.51
CA MET A 290 -24.41 -9.26 -8.73
C MET A 290 -25.89 -9.64 -8.88
N GLU A 291 -26.26 -10.88 -8.56
CA GLU A 291 -27.65 -11.32 -8.59
C GLU A 291 -28.52 -10.67 -7.50
N ARG A 292 -27.94 -10.46 -6.32
CA ARG A 292 -28.65 -9.92 -5.15
C ARG A 292 -28.84 -8.40 -5.20
N TYR A 293 -27.83 -7.67 -5.64
CA TYR A 293 -27.78 -6.21 -5.52
C TYR A 293 -27.91 -5.45 -6.84
N ILE A 294 -27.64 -6.10 -7.97
CA ILE A 294 -27.70 -5.48 -9.31
C ILE A 294 -28.89 -6.10 -10.06
N THR A 295 -30.09 -5.64 -9.69
CA THR A 295 -31.35 -6.04 -10.36
C THR A 295 -31.54 -5.27 -11.67
N TYR A 296 -32.31 -5.88 -12.59
CA TYR A 296 -32.67 -5.29 -13.92
C TYR A 296 -33.48 -4.01 -13.77
#